data_0afb351f178eae26e37b487927836304
#
_entry.id   0afb351f178eae26e37b487927836304
#
_cell.length_a   1.000
_cell.length_b   1.000
_cell.length_c   1.000
_cell.angle_alpha   90.00
_cell.angle_beta   90.00
_cell.angle_gamma   90.00
#
_symmetry.space_group_name_H-M   'P 1'
#
loop_
_entity.id
_entity.type
_entity.pdbx_description
1 polymer ?
#
loop_
_entity_poly.entity_id
_entity_poly.type
_entity_poly.pdbx_seq_one_letter_code
_entity_poly.pdbx_strand_id
1 'polypeptide(L)'
;MVDSKNCYFFVALTNWLNQKESIMDISTEEKIYEAARRVFILKGMEGARMQEIADEAGINKALLHYYFRSKENLFKAVFKDTFTKFFKKIVSTLFSETPVDVKLNVFIDNYINLIHANPYVPQFIINEINRDPHVLKSLMFESGIEPQHILELFFKEKALNNSNIDPRHIVVSLLGMLIFPFAARPLLQMIYFNDDKEAYTQFLNERKEIVKNMILKFIEA
;
A
#
# COMPACT_ATOMS: atom_id res chain seq x y z
N MET A 1 -18.89 56.62 7.96
CA MET A 1 -17.71 55.93 8.46
C MET A 1 -18.13 54.54 8.84
N VAL A 2 -17.91 53.57 7.96
CA VAL A 2 -18.21 52.17 8.24
C VAL A 2 -17.04 51.63 9.04
N ASP A 3 -17.37 51.08 10.20
CA ASP A 3 -16.41 50.67 11.24
C ASP A 3 -15.51 49.55 10.70
N SER A 4 -14.23 49.86 10.51
CA SER A 4 -13.22 48.93 9.97
C SER A 4 -13.04 47.64 10.82
N LYS A 5 -13.45 47.68 12.08
CA LYS A 5 -13.39 46.48 12.99
C LYS A 5 -14.40 45.42 12.61
N ASN A 6 -15.55 45.76 12.06
CA ASN A 6 -16.57 44.82 11.63
C ASN A 6 -16.15 44.06 10.35
N CYS A 7 -15.38 44.68 9.46
CA CYS A 7 -14.90 44.03 8.22
C CYS A 7 -13.86 42.93 8.55
N TYR A 8 -12.94 43.16 9.48
CA TYR A 8 -11.94 42.17 9.88
C TYR A 8 -12.56 40.97 10.60
N PHE A 9 -13.61 41.22 11.40
CA PHE A 9 -14.32 40.13 12.07
C PHE A 9 -15.06 39.22 11.07
N PHE A 10 -15.72 39.82 10.05
CA PHE A 10 -16.39 39.06 9.01
C PHE A 10 -15.42 38.25 8.15
N VAL A 11 -14.27 38.84 7.77
CA VAL A 11 -13.23 38.14 7.01
C VAL A 11 -12.59 37.02 7.85
N ALA A 12 -12.36 37.22 9.13
CA ALA A 12 -11.85 36.19 10.02
C ALA A 12 -12.88 35.05 10.22
N LEU A 13 -14.17 35.39 10.34
CA LEU A 13 -15.25 34.41 10.49
C LEU A 13 -15.46 33.59 9.24
N THR A 14 -15.42 34.22 8.03
CA THR A 14 -15.51 33.49 6.75
C THR A 14 -14.30 32.59 6.52
N ASN A 15 -13.09 33.04 6.85
CA ASN A 15 -11.90 32.20 6.78
C ASN A 15 -11.95 31.04 7.77
N TRP A 16 -12.45 31.25 8.99
CA TRP A 16 -12.63 30.19 9.99
C TRP A 16 -13.71 29.17 9.57
N LEU A 17 -14.83 29.64 8.98
CA LEU A 17 -15.89 28.77 8.45
C LEU A 17 -15.37 27.96 7.25
N ASN A 18 -14.65 28.57 6.30
CA ASN A 18 -14.06 27.89 5.16
C ASN A 18 -12.97 26.88 5.60
N GLN A 19 -12.21 27.20 6.63
CA GLN A 19 -11.21 26.28 7.20
C GLN A 19 -11.88 25.12 7.93
N LYS A 20 -13.01 25.35 8.60
CA LYS A 20 -13.80 24.30 9.27
C LYS A 20 -14.52 23.41 8.27
N GLU A 21 -15.05 23.95 7.17
CA GLU A 21 -15.63 23.19 6.05
C GLU A 21 -14.56 22.32 5.37
N SER A 22 -13.35 22.87 5.13
CA SER A 22 -12.22 22.13 4.57
C SER A 22 -11.76 20.98 5.49
N ILE A 23 -11.75 21.18 6.82
CA ILE A 23 -11.39 20.12 7.80
C ILE A 23 -12.51 19.06 7.88
N MET A 24 -13.77 19.44 7.77
CA MET A 24 -14.90 18.52 7.73
C MET A 24 -14.90 17.71 6.42
N ASP A 25 -14.56 18.31 5.28
CA ASP A 25 -14.44 17.66 3.99
C ASP A 25 -13.31 16.62 3.97
N ILE A 26 -12.14 16.95 4.48
CA ILE A 26 -11.02 16.01 4.63
C ILE A 26 -11.46 14.81 5.49
N SER A 27 -12.17 15.05 6.61
CA SER A 27 -12.63 13.97 7.48
C SER A 27 -13.70 13.09 6.81
N THR A 28 -14.52 13.62 5.92
CA THR A 28 -15.55 12.87 5.18
C THR A 28 -14.90 12.05 4.08
N GLU A 29 -13.97 12.61 3.34
CA GLU A 29 -13.21 11.90 2.32
C GLU A 29 -12.42 10.72 2.93
N GLU A 30 -11.73 10.93 4.04
CA GLU A 30 -11.01 9.87 4.74
C GLU A 30 -11.95 8.74 5.19
N LYS A 31 -13.14 9.06 5.72
CA LYS A 31 -14.16 8.04 6.06
C LYS A 31 -14.60 7.25 4.84
N ILE A 32 -14.78 7.92 3.69
CA ILE A 32 -15.13 7.25 2.43
C ILE A 32 -13.98 6.31 2.00
N TYR A 33 -12.73 6.76 2.05
CA TYR A 33 -11.59 5.93 1.68
C TYR A 33 -11.47 4.68 2.55
N GLU A 34 -11.61 4.82 3.86
CA GLU A 34 -11.54 3.68 4.79
C GLU A 34 -12.69 2.68 4.56
N ALA A 35 -13.91 3.17 4.39
CA ALA A 35 -15.08 2.33 4.10
C ALA A 35 -14.93 1.62 2.74
N ALA A 36 -14.58 2.36 1.70
CA ALA A 36 -14.38 1.83 0.37
C ALA A 36 -13.25 0.80 0.32
N ARG A 37 -12.14 1.06 1.02
CA ARG A 37 -11.02 0.13 1.15
C ARG A 37 -11.49 -1.20 1.75
N ARG A 38 -12.22 -1.18 2.87
CA ARG A 38 -12.75 -2.40 3.49
C ARG A 38 -13.64 -3.18 2.53
N VAL A 39 -14.58 -2.51 1.87
CA VAL A 39 -15.52 -3.17 0.95
C VAL A 39 -14.80 -3.74 -0.27
N PHE A 40 -13.89 -2.98 -0.88
CA PHE A 40 -13.13 -3.46 -2.05
C PHE A 40 -12.17 -4.59 -1.72
N ILE A 41 -11.55 -4.59 -0.55
CA ILE A 41 -10.70 -5.68 -0.08
C ILE A 41 -11.50 -6.97 0.06
N LEU A 42 -12.69 -6.89 0.64
CA LEU A 42 -13.52 -8.07 0.90
C LEU A 42 -14.22 -8.62 -0.34
N LYS A 43 -14.66 -7.76 -1.24
CA LYS A 43 -15.57 -8.13 -2.35
C LYS A 43 -14.97 -7.91 -3.74
N GLY A 44 -13.78 -7.31 -3.83
CA GLY A 44 -13.22 -6.84 -5.08
C GLY A 44 -14.01 -5.68 -5.69
N MET A 45 -13.53 -5.16 -6.81
CA MET A 45 -14.23 -4.08 -7.51
C MET A 45 -15.62 -4.53 -8.01
N GLU A 46 -15.71 -5.74 -8.58
CA GLU A 46 -16.96 -6.23 -9.19
C GLU A 46 -18.05 -6.47 -8.15
N GLY A 47 -17.72 -7.08 -7.01
CA GLY A 47 -18.68 -7.42 -5.94
C GLY A 47 -19.11 -6.24 -5.08
N ALA A 48 -18.35 -5.14 -5.07
CA ALA A 48 -18.65 -3.96 -4.27
C ALA A 48 -19.83 -3.14 -4.85
N ARG A 49 -20.66 -2.59 -3.96
CA ARG A 49 -21.77 -1.70 -4.32
C ARG A 49 -21.60 -0.33 -3.69
N MET A 50 -21.84 0.74 -4.46
CA MET A 50 -21.76 2.14 -3.96
C MET A 50 -22.66 2.40 -2.75
N GLN A 51 -23.84 1.77 -2.68
CA GLN A 51 -24.72 1.88 -1.52
C GLN A 51 -24.06 1.34 -0.25
N GLU A 52 -23.49 0.15 -0.34
CA GLU A 52 -22.80 -0.50 0.77
C GLU A 52 -21.60 0.32 1.29
N ILE A 53 -20.83 0.93 0.37
CA ILE A 53 -19.74 1.83 0.74
C ILE A 53 -20.25 3.08 1.44
N ALA A 54 -21.37 3.65 0.98
CA ALA A 54 -21.98 4.79 1.61
C ALA A 54 -22.50 4.47 3.03
N ASP A 55 -23.16 3.32 3.18
CA ASP A 55 -23.65 2.82 4.47
C ASP A 55 -22.49 2.58 5.46
N GLU A 56 -21.41 1.94 4.99
CA GLU A 56 -20.20 1.70 5.77
C GLU A 56 -19.47 3.00 6.17
N ALA A 57 -19.52 4.02 5.32
CA ALA A 57 -18.95 5.34 5.59
C ALA A 57 -19.84 6.23 6.49
N GLY A 58 -21.09 5.80 6.75
CA GLY A 58 -22.06 6.59 7.50
C GLY A 58 -22.54 7.84 6.76
N ILE A 59 -22.59 7.79 5.40
CA ILE A 59 -23.04 8.88 4.54
C ILE A 59 -24.15 8.43 3.60
N ASN A 60 -24.83 9.38 2.99
CA ASN A 60 -25.78 9.04 1.95
C ASN A 60 -25.08 8.79 0.60
N LYS A 61 -25.71 7.96 -0.26
CA LYS A 61 -25.18 7.62 -1.58
C LYS A 61 -25.01 8.83 -2.50
N ALA A 62 -25.84 9.87 -2.36
CA ALA A 62 -25.75 11.08 -3.16
C ALA A 62 -24.44 11.83 -2.87
N LEU A 63 -24.04 11.92 -1.60
CA LEU A 63 -22.77 12.51 -1.20
C LEU A 63 -21.58 11.71 -1.73
N LEU A 64 -21.63 10.37 -1.68
CA LEU A 64 -20.62 9.51 -2.28
C LEU A 64 -20.49 9.74 -3.79
N HIS A 65 -21.61 9.85 -4.51
CA HIS A 65 -21.63 10.18 -5.94
C HIS A 65 -21.15 11.61 -6.24
N TYR A 66 -21.37 12.56 -5.35
CA TYR A 66 -20.83 13.90 -5.49
C TYR A 66 -19.30 13.90 -5.50
N TYR A 67 -18.67 13.15 -4.60
CA TYR A 67 -17.20 13.07 -4.51
C TYR A 67 -16.58 12.26 -5.66
N PHE A 68 -17.11 11.10 -5.96
CA PHE A 68 -16.40 10.13 -6.82
C PHE A 68 -17.09 9.81 -8.14
N ARG A 69 -18.32 10.21 -8.33
CA ARG A 69 -19.13 10.06 -9.54
C ARG A 69 -19.42 8.62 -9.97
N SER A 70 -18.44 7.71 -9.91
CA SER A 70 -18.60 6.30 -10.27
C SER A 70 -17.84 5.37 -9.33
N LYS A 71 -18.19 4.10 -9.33
CA LYS A 71 -17.51 3.04 -8.58
C LYS A 71 -16.06 2.90 -9.05
N GLU A 72 -15.83 3.00 -10.35
CA GLU A 72 -14.51 2.91 -10.98
C GLU A 72 -13.58 4.04 -10.52
N ASN A 73 -14.09 5.26 -10.46
CA ASN A 73 -13.32 6.41 -9.99
C ASN A 73 -12.97 6.28 -8.50
N LEU A 74 -13.92 5.86 -7.67
CA LEU A 74 -13.68 5.59 -6.26
C LEU A 74 -12.65 4.48 -6.08
N PHE A 75 -12.78 3.38 -6.84
CA PHE A 75 -11.84 2.28 -6.80
C PHE A 75 -10.41 2.73 -7.16
N LYS A 76 -10.25 3.47 -8.27
CA LYS A 76 -8.94 4.02 -8.68
C LYS A 76 -8.33 4.92 -7.61
N ALA A 77 -9.14 5.77 -6.99
CA ALA A 77 -8.69 6.68 -5.95
C ALA A 77 -8.23 5.90 -4.69
N VAL A 78 -9.02 4.93 -4.23
CA VAL A 78 -8.68 4.06 -3.09
C VAL A 78 -7.45 3.20 -3.39
N PHE A 79 -7.36 2.65 -4.60
CA PHE A 79 -6.19 1.86 -5.02
C PHE A 79 -4.94 2.73 -5.02
N LYS A 80 -5.00 3.91 -5.63
CA LYS A 80 -3.89 4.87 -5.66
C LYS A 80 -3.44 5.25 -4.24
N ASP A 81 -4.35 5.61 -3.35
CA ASP A 81 -4.05 5.97 -1.96
C ASP A 81 -3.39 4.80 -1.22
N THR A 82 -3.98 3.62 -1.28
CA THR A 82 -3.47 2.41 -0.63
C THR A 82 -2.08 2.04 -1.17
N PHE A 83 -1.92 2.03 -2.49
CA PHE A 83 -0.65 1.72 -3.12
C PHE A 83 0.43 2.74 -2.76
N THR A 84 0.13 4.03 -2.84
CA THR A 84 1.11 5.09 -2.56
C THR A 84 1.56 5.05 -1.10
N LYS A 85 0.65 4.89 -0.16
CA LYS A 85 0.97 4.77 1.28
C LYS A 85 1.84 3.53 1.56
N PHE A 86 1.49 2.41 0.95
CA PHE A 86 2.23 1.16 1.06
C PHE A 86 3.61 1.27 0.42
N PHE A 87 3.67 1.76 -0.81
CA PHE A 87 4.89 1.80 -1.61
C PHE A 87 5.92 2.79 -1.06
N LYS A 88 5.51 3.96 -0.60
CA LYS A 88 6.43 4.94 0.02
C LYS A 88 7.20 4.36 1.19
N LYS A 89 6.56 3.59 2.06
CA LYS A 89 7.23 2.96 3.20
C LYS A 89 8.27 1.92 2.78
N ILE A 90 7.97 1.18 1.71
CA ILE A 90 8.87 0.13 1.20
C ILE A 90 10.06 0.76 0.49
N VAL A 91 9.81 1.72 -0.38
CA VAL A 91 10.83 2.27 -1.28
C VAL A 91 11.80 3.20 -0.56
N SER A 92 11.36 3.94 0.46
CA SER A 92 12.27 4.79 1.25
C SER A 92 13.48 4.04 1.81
N THR A 93 13.32 2.75 2.06
CA THR A 93 14.41 1.87 2.52
C THR A 93 15.41 1.54 1.42
N LEU A 94 14.94 1.40 0.17
CA LEU A 94 15.78 1.03 -0.96
C LEU A 94 16.72 2.15 -1.42
N PHE A 95 16.33 3.41 -1.16
CA PHE A 95 17.13 4.59 -1.53
C PHE A 95 18.23 4.95 -0.52
N SER A 96 18.38 4.20 0.58
CA SER A 96 19.47 4.43 1.53
C SER A 96 20.83 4.01 0.94
N GLU A 97 21.91 4.68 1.31
CA GLU A 97 23.29 4.31 0.90
C GLU A 97 23.92 3.28 1.87
N THR A 98 23.10 2.41 2.44
CA THR A 98 23.56 1.35 3.35
C THR A 98 23.93 0.08 2.59
N PRO A 99 24.79 -0.81 3.16
CA PRO A 99 25.10 -2.10 2.57
C PRO A 99 23.85 -2.95 2.24
N VAL A 100 23.97 -3.85 1.27
CA VAL A 100 22.82 -4.64 0.74
C VAL A 100 22.15 -5.50 1.79
N ASP A 101 22.94 -6.08 2.69
CA ASP A 101 22.45 -6.90 3.81
C ASP A 101 21.58 -6.08 4.78
N VAL A 102 21.99 -4.83 5.05
CA VAL A 102 21.22 -3.89 5.89
C VAL A 102 19.96 -3.46 5.17
N LYS A 103 20.04 -3.11 3.87
CA LYS A 103 18.87 -2.76 3.05
C LYS A 103 17.84 -3.89 3.02
N LEU A 104 18.29 -5.12 2.76
CA LEU A 104 17.42 -6.30 2.73
C LEU A 104 16.75 -6.52 4.09
N ASN A 105 17.49 -6.41 5.18
CA ASN A 105 16.94 -6.58 6.51
C ASN A 105 15.82 -5.58 6.79
N VAL A 106 16.09 -4.30 6.61
CA VAL A 106 15.10 -3.22 6.85
C VAL A 106 13.92 -3.32 5.88
N PHE A 107 14.17 -3.69 4.62
CA PHE A 107 13.11 -3.90 3.62
C PHE A 107 12.18 -5.05 4.03
N ILE A 108 12.75 -6.21 4.37
CA ILE A 108 11.98 -7.41 4.75
C ILE A 108 11.17 -7.14 6.03
N ASP A 109 11.79 -6.52 7.03
CA ASP A 109 11.12 -6.15 8.27
C ASP A 109 9.95 -5.21 8.03
N ASN A 110 10.19 -4.12 7.32
CA ASN A 110 9.15 -3.14 7.01
C ASN A 110 8.02 -3.76 6.18
N TYR A 111 8.37 -4.61 5.20
CA TYR A 111 7.41 -5.29 4.34
C TYR A 111 6.50 -6.23 5.16
N ILE A 112 7.08 -7.14 5.93
CA ILE A 112 6.32 -8.11 6.73
C ILE A 112 5.47 -7.40 7.77
N ASN A 113 6.02 -6.42 8.51
CA ASN A 113 5.27 -5.66 9.50
C ASN A 113 4.10 -4.87 8.87
N LEU A 114 4.34 -4.25 7.72
CA LEU A 114 3.31 -3.48 7.02
C LEU A 114 2.16 -4.36 6.53
N ILE A 115 2.48 -5.53 5.95
CA ILE A 115 1.44 -6.47 5.49
C ILE A 115 0.76 -7.13 6.68
N HIS A 116 1.48 -7.45 7.74
CA HIS A 116 0.86 -8.00 8.95
C HIS A 116 -0.21 -7.05 9.52
N ALA A 117 0.07 -5.75 9.50
CA ALA A 117 -0.91 -4.73 9.88
C ALA A 117 -2.05 -4.55 8.85
N ASN A 118 -1.84 -4.99 7.59
CA ASN A 118 -2.77 -4.81 6.49
C ASN A 118 -2.87 -6.10 5.64
N PRO A 119 -3.32 -7.23 6.20
CA PRO A 119 -3.17 -8.56 5.61
C PRO A 119 -3.89 -8.77 4.28
N TYR A 120 -4.83 -7.92 3.93
CA TYR A 120 -5.59 -7.99 2.67
C TYR A 120 -5.01 -7.15 1.53
N VAL A 121 -4.06 -6.24 1.84
CA VAL A 121 -3.46 -5.34 0.84
C VAL A 121 -2.74 -6.11 -0.28
N PRO A 122 -1.95 -7.16 -0.02
CA PRO A 122 -1.30 -7.93 -1.08
C PRO A 122 -2.29 -8.50 -2.10
N GLN A 123 -3.38 -9.12 -1.62
CA GLN A 123 -4.40 -9.69 -2.50
C GLN A 123 -5.08 -8.60 -3.34
N PHE A 124 -5.37 -7.46 -2.73
CA PHE A 124 -5.95 -6.31 -3.43
C PHE A 124 -5.04 -5.80 -4.54
N ILE A 125 -3.73 -5.65 -4.26
CA ILE A 125 -2.74 -5.22 -5.26
C ILE A 125 -2.57 -6.27 -6.37
N ILE A 126 -2.45 -7.56 -6.03
CA ILE A 126 -2.32 -8.65 -7.01
C ILE A 126 -3.53 -8.71 -7.95
N ASN A 127 -4.73 -8.59 -7.41
CA ASN A 127 -5.94 -8.60 -8.21
C ASN A 127 -5.97 -7.42 -9.20
N GLU A 128 -5.53 -6.24 -8.78
CA GLU A 128 -5.49 -5.07 -9.66
C GLU A 128 -4.39 -5.16 -10.71
N ILE A 129 -3.21 -5.66 -10.35
CA ILE A 129 -2.13 -5.91 -11.32
C ILE A 129 -2.58 -6.89 -12.41
N ASN A 130 -3.29 -7.95 -12.05
CA ASN A 130 -3.80 -8.93 -12.99
C ASN A 130 -4.92 -8.37 -13.88
N ARG A 131 -5.70 -7.42 -13.36
CA ARG A 131 -6.77 -6.74 -14.10
C ARG A 131 -6.23 -5.71 -15.08
N ASP A 132 -5.34 -4.85 -14.63
CA ASP A 132 -4.73 -3.77 -15.42
C ASP A 132 -3.31 -3.42 -14.93
N PRO A 133 -2.26 -4.04 -15.49
CA PRO A 133 -0.88 -3.79 -15.07
C PRO A 133 -0.42 -2.35 -15.36
N HIS A 134 -1.09 -1.63 -16.28
CA HIS A 134 -0.71 -0.25 -16.59
C HIS A 134 -1.03 0.72 -15.45
N VAL A 135 -2.04 0.43 -14.64
CA VAL A 135 -2.36 1.23 -13.45
C VAL A 135 -1.19 1.25 -12.48
N LEU A 136 -0.62 0.08 -12.19
CA LEU A 136 0.54 0.00 -11.29
C LEU A 136 1.75 0.73 -11.85
N LYS A 137 2.05 0.52 -13.13
CA LYS A 137 3.16 1.20 -13.81
C LYS A 137 3.00 2.72 -13.74
N SER A 138 1.82 3.26 -14.00
CA SER A 138 1.54 4.70 -13.90
C SER A 138 1.75 5.23 -12.49
N LEU A 139 1.28 4.51 -11.47
CA LEU A 139 1.44 4.90 -10.07
C LEU A 139 2.90 4.89 -9.60
N MET A 140 3.71 3.96 -10.10
CA MET A 140 5.15 3.94 -9.85
C MET A 140 5.82 5.18 -10.44
N PHE A 141 5.53 5.51 -11.70
CA PHE A 141 6.04 6.74 -12.33
C PHE A 141 5.59 8.01 -11.62
N GLU A 142 4.31 8.12 -11.25
CA GLU A 142 3.80 9.26 -10.47
C GLU A 142 4.49 9.39 -9.09
N SER A 143 4.98 8.28 -8.55
CA SER A 143 5.74 8.24 -7.30
C SER A 143 7.24 8.54 -7.49
N GLY A 144 7.67 8.87 -8.71
CA GLY A 144 9.06 9.17 -9.05
C GLY A 144 9.95 7.93 -9.14
N ILE A 145 9.37 6.74 -9.32
CA ILE A 145 10.10 5.48 -9.36
C ILE A 145 9.92 4.82 -10.70
N GLU A 146 10.98 4.72 -11.45
CA GLU A 146 11.04 3.87 -12.61
C GLU A 146 11.30 2.42 -12.20
N PRO A 147 10.49 1.45 -12.67
CA PRO A 147 10.66 0.04 -12.29
C PRO A 147 12.06 -0.53 -12.51
N GLN A 148 12.76 -0.07 -13.54
CA GLN A 148 14.14 -0.44 -13.81
C GLN A 148 15.12 0.06 -12.75
N HIS A 149 14.88 1.23 -12.14
CA HIS A 149 15.70 1.76 -11.07
C HIS A 149 15.61 0.93 -9.78
N ILE A 150 14.51 0.20 -9.57
CA ILE A 150 14.42 -0.74 -8.42
C ILE A 150 15.49 -1.83 -8.56
N LEU A 151 15.72 -2.32 -9.75
CA LEU A 151 16.80 -3.27 -10.02
C LEU A 151 18.15 -2.63 -9.72
N GLU A 152 18.41 -1.44 -10.26
CA GLU A 152 19.66 -0.71 -10.06
C GLU A 152 19.94 -0.38 -8.59
N LEU A 153 18.90 -0.07 -7.81
CA LEU A 153 19.03 0.20 -6.38
C LEU A 153 19.53 -0.99 -5.57
N PHE A 154 19.09 -2.19 -5.94
CA PHE A 154 19.62 -3.42 -5.36
C PHE A 154 21.03 -3.74 -5.92
N PHE A 155 21.33 -3.35 -7.17
CA PHE A 155 22.47 -3.81 -7.97
C PHE A 155 23.64 -2.85 -8.08
N LYS A 156 23.57 -1.64 -7.51
CA LYS A 156 24.71 -0.71 -7.44
C LYS A 156 25.91 -1.26 -6.64
N GLU A 157 25.73 -2.36 -5.94
CA GLU A 157 26.78 -2.94 -5.11
C GLU A 157 27.62 -3.98 -5.88
N LYS A 158 28.95 -3.94 -5.66
CA LYS A 158 29.94 -4.83 -6.28
C LYS A 158 29.63 -6.33 -6.11
N ALA A 159 28.92 -6.70 -5.05
CA ALA A 159 28.53 -8.08 -4.78
C ALA A 159 27.65 -8.68 -5.90
N LEU A 160 26.85 -7.86 -6.56
CA LEU A 160 25.95 -8.30 -7.63
C LEU A 160 26.57 -8.28 -9.01
N ASN A 161 27.63 -7.50 -9.21
CA ASN A 161 28.38 -7.49 -10.47
C ASN A 161 29.24 -8.75 -10.68
N ASN A 162 29.43 -9.55 -9.63
CA ASN A 162 30.21 -10.80 -9.69
C ASN A 162 29.32 -12.05 -9.80
N SER A 163 28.00 -11.93 -9.64
CA SER A 163 27.10 -13.08 -9.80
C SER A 163 26.70 -13.24 -11.27
N ASN A 164 26.74 -14.49 -11.78
CA ASN A 164 26.20 -14.84 -13.10
C ASN A 164 24.66 -14.89 -13.13
N ILE A 165 23.99 -14.45 -12.07
CA ILE A 165 22.54 -14.55 -11.89
C ILE A 165 21.90 -13.28 -12.42
N ASP A 166 20.90 -13.43 -13.29
CA ASP A 166 20.07 -12.32 -13.72
C ASP A 166 19.38 -11.69 -12.51
N PRO A 167 19.64 -10.41 -12.26
CA PRO A 167 19.07 -9.66 -11.13
C PRO A 167 17.55 -9.75 -10.99
N ARG A 168 16.84 -9.91 -12.08
CA ARG A 168 15.37 -10.07 -12.07
C ARG A 168 14.93 -11.28 -11.26
N HIS A 169 15.72 -12.37 -11.26
CA HIS A 169 15.43 -13.55 -10.46
C HIS A 169 15.48 -13.26 -8.96
N ILE A 170 16.39 -12.42 -8.50
CA ILE A 170 16.52 -12.04 -7.10
C ILE A 170 15.28 -11.26 -6.65
N VAL A 171 14.88 -10.23 -7.42
CA VAL A 171 13.72 -9.42 -7.09
C VAL A 171 12.44 -10.25 -7.10
N VAL A 172 12.24 -11.06 -8.14
CA VAL A 172 11.03 -11.91 -8.25
C VAL A 172 11.00 -12.94 -7.13
N SER A 173 12.13 -13.56 -6.78
CA SER A 173 12.23 -14.52 -5.68
C SER A 173 11.94 -13.86 -4.33
N LEU A 174 12.54 -12.69 -4.08
CA LEU A 174 12.30 -11.91 -2.85
C LEU A 174 10.82 -11.58 -2.69
N LEU A 175 10.20 -10.98 -3.73
CA LEU A 175 8.79 -10.63 -3.70
C LEU A 175 7.90 -11.87 -3.56
N GLY A 176 8.19 -12.96 -4.27
CA GLY A 176 7.46 -14.21 -4.15
C GLY A 176 7.51 -14.79 -2.73
N MET A 177 8.70 -14.81 -2.10
CA MET A 177 8.86 -15.27 -0.73
C MET A 177 8.15 -14.39 0.30
N LEU A 178 8.03 -13.09 0.04
CA LEU A 178 7.36 -12.14 0.94
C LEU A 178 5.85 -12.09 0.74
N ILE A 179 5.37 -12.14 -0.52
CA ILE A 179 3.94 -11.96 -0.84
C ILE A 179 3.17 -13.26 -0.61
N PHE A 180 3.71 -14.41 -1.03
CA PHE A 180 2.99 -15.68 -1.05
C PHE A 180 2.39 -16.08 0.32
N PRO A 181 3.09 -15.96 1.47
CA PRO A 181 2.50 -16.28 2.75
C PRO A 181 1.22 -15.50 3.07
N PHE A 182 1.14 -14.26 2.63
CA PHE A 182 -0.05 -13.43 2.85
C PHE A 182 -1.14 -13.69 1.82
N ALA A 183 -0.79 -13.86 0.55
CA ALA A 183 -1.74 -14.15 -0.53
C ALA A 183 -2.42 -15.52 -0.34
N ALA A 184 -1.67 -16.52 0.11
CA ALA A 184 -2.15 -17.88 0.37
C ALA A 184 -2.49 -18.13 1.85
N ARG A 185 -2.60 -17.08 2.68
CA ARG A 185 -2.80 -17.16 4.12
C ARG A 185 -3.89 -18.16 4.56
N PRO A 186 -5.13 -18.12 4.03
CA PRO A 186 -6.17 -19.05 4.48
C PRO A 186 -5.78 -20.51 4.26
N LEU A 187 -5.18 -20.82 3.11
CA LEU A 187 -4.72 -22.15 2.76
C LEU A 187 -3.59 -22.62 3.69
N LEU A 188 -2.58 -21.77 3.89
CA LEU A 188 -1.43 -22.12 4.73
C LEU A 188 -1.82 -22.31 6.19
N GLN A 189 -2.69 -21.43 6.73
CA GLN A 189 -3.20 -21.56 8.10
C GLN A 189 -3.94 -22.87 8.29
N MET A 190 -4.82 -23.24 7.36
CA MET A 190 -5.58 -24.49 7.41
C MET A 190 -4.66 -25.72 7.33
N ILE A 191 -3.72 -25.77 6.38
CA ILE A 191 -2.92 -26.97 6.11
C ILE A 191 -1.80 -27.17 7.13
N TYR A 192 -1.10 -26.11 7.53
CA TYR A 192 0.12 -26.22 8.30
C TYR A 192 0.01 -25.75 9.75
N PHE A 193 -1.05 -25.02 10.09
CA PHE A 193 -1.19 -24.39 11.41
C PHE A 193 -2.51 -24.70 12.11
N ASN A 194 -3.34 -25.61 11.57
CA ASN A 194 -4.66 -25.94 12.14
C ASN A 194 -5.50 -24.73 12.53
N ASP A 195 -5.46 -23.68 11.70
CA ASP A 195 -6.09 -22.36 11.92
C ASP A 195 -5.56 -21.56 13.14
N ASP A 196 -4.44 -21.99 13.74
CA ASP A 196 -3.78 -21.25 14.82
C ASP A 196 -3.13 -19.96 14.27
N LYS A 197 -3.74 -18.84 14.65
CA LYS A 197 -3.30 -17.51 14.21
C LYS A 197 -2.00 -17.06 14.89
N GLU A 198 -1.75 -17.50 16.10
CA GLU A 198 -0.55 -17.13 16.87
C GLU A 198 0.66 -17.87 16.29
N ALA A 199 0.54 -19.18 16.07
CA ALA A 199 1.57 -19.98 15.41
C ALA A 199 1.89 -19.44 14.01
N TYR A 200 0.86 -19.02 13.26
CA TYR A 200 1.06 -18.41 11.94
C TYR A 200 1.78 -17.05 12.03
N THR A 201 1.49 -16.25 13.03
CA THR A 201 2.17 -14.97 13.26
C THR A 201 3.64 -15.19 13.63
N GLN A 202 3.93 -16.18 14.48
CA GLN A 202 5.30 -16.56 14.80
C GLN A 202 6.06 -17.01 13.55
N PHE A 203 5.47 -17.87 12.72
CA PHE A 203 6.04 -18.29 11.44
C PHE A 203 6.39 -17.10 10.52
N LEU A 204 5.52 -16.10 10.42
CA LEU A 204 5.81 -14.88 9.64
C LEU A 204 7.00 -14.09 10.19
N ASN A 205 7.16 -14.03 11.51
CA ASN A 205 8.31 -13.38 12.14
C ASN A 205 9.62 -14.15 11.89
N GLU A 206 9.59 -15.47 12.00
CA GLU A 206 10.75 -16.34 11.71
C GLU A 206 11.18 -16.23 10.23
N ARG A 207 10.22 -16.06 9.32
CA ARG A 207 10.50 -15.89 7.89
C ARG A 207 11.38 -14.69 7.57
N LYS A 208 11.43 -13.65 8.39
CA LYS A 208 12.26 -12.46 8.17
C LYS A 208 13.72 -12.87 7.99
N GLU A 209 14.26 -13.60 8.94
CA GLU A 209 15.65 -14.07 8.87
C GLU A 209 15.86 -15.15 7.81
N ILE A 210 14.89 -16.04 7.62
CA ILE A 210 14.97 -17.11 6.60
C ILE A 210 15.05 -16.49 5.20
N VAL A 211 14.15 -15.56 4.86
CA VAL A 211 14.15 -14.91 3.54
C VAL A 211 15.42 -14.10 3.31
N LYS A 212 15.85 -13.33 4.33
CA LYS A 212 17.12 -12.59 4.27
C LYS A 212 18.29 -13.50 3.93
N ASN A 213 18.46 -14.58 4.71
CA ASN A 213 19.59 -15.50 4.53
C ASN A 213 19.52 -16.23 3.18
N MET A 214 18.33 -16.58 2.70
CA MET A 214 18.16 -17.17 1.36
C MET A 214 18.57 -16.19 0.26
N ILE A 215 18.13 -14.94 0.33
CA ILE A 215 18.47 -13.94 -0.68
C ILE A 215 19.95 -13.58 -0.65
N LEU A 216 20.57 -13.43 0.54
CA LEU A 216 22.01 -13.17 0.64
C LEU A 216 22.83 -14.31 0.03
N LYS A 217 22.53 -15.56 0.36
CA LYS A 217 23.19 -16.72 -0.28
C LYS A 217 22.99 -16.78 -1.79
N PHE A 218 21.82 -16.33 -2.27
CA PHE A 218 21.51 -16.30 -3.68
C PHE A 218 22.30 -15.19 -4.41
N ILE A 219 22.64 -14.10 -3.71
CA ILE A 219 23.48 -13.00 -4.23
C ILE A 219 24.96 -13.38 -4.24
N GLU A 220 25.41 -14.18 -3.27
CA GLU A 220 26.82 -14.59 -3.12
C GLU A 220 27.23 -15.75 -4.05
N ALA A 221 26.24 -16.45 -4.64
CA ALA A 221 26.46 -17.58 -5.54
C ALA A 221 26.81 -17.18 -6.97
#